data_2b0842f2f75370be301faff2b8dcf3c1
#
_entry.id   2b0842f2f75370be301faff2b8dcf3c1
#
_cell.length_a   1.000
_cell.length_b   1.000
_cell.length_c   1.000
_cell.angle_alpha   90.00
_cell.angle_beta   90.00
_cell.angle_gamma   90.00
#
_symmetry.space_group_name_H-M   'P 1'
#
loop_
_entity.id
_entity.type
_entity.pdbx_description
1 polymer ?
#
loop_
_entity_poly.entity_id
_entity_poly.type
_entity_poly.pdbx_seq_one_letter_code
_entity_poly.pdbx_strand_id
1 'polypeptide(L)'
;MDSFELVVDAISFAYGKGQPNIFSELSFSVKAGDALALLGRNGVGKSTLLSCLMCFNHVQKGHIYCNGVDLISASIKERAKLIAFVPQIIGADIAYTVRDYTSFGATLRTGMFSSPSKEELEKTDAIMEMLGITALRHKPCRDLSGGQRQLVAIGCALLQDTRLLLMDEPTSALDIRNQVIVLETIEQLRAQGYAIIFTTHLPEQALLLNSRVGLCRGGSIDFYDSVSDVTLEALEAVYKTKLSLFYSDTVNRTVCVIPQLGQKGM
;
A
#
# COMPACT_ATOMS: atom_id res chain seq x y z
N MET A 1 6.72 14.16 -18.51
CA MET A 1 6.54 13.21 -17.41
C MET A 1 5.98 11.96 -18.04
N ASP A 2 6.69 10.85 -17.98
CA ASP A 2 6.22 9.59 -18.55
C ASP A 2 4.91 9.19 -17.87
N SER A 3 3.90 8.91 -18.67
CA SER A 3 2.54 8.58 -18.20
C SER A 3 2.54 7.17 -17.63
N PHE A 4 2.85 7.00 -16.33
CA PHE A 4 2.68 5.72 -15.65
C PHE A 4 1.20 5.41 -15.47
N GLU A 5 0.79 4.16 -15.77
CA GLU A 5 -0.56 3.68 -15.53
C GLU A 5 -0.56 2.18 -15.21
N LEU A 6 -1.30 1.81 -14.17
CA LEU A 6 -1.77 0.44 -13.90
C LEU A 6 -3.23 0.36 -14.36
N VAL A 7 -3.55 -0.63 -15.21
CA VAL A 7 -4.92 -0.93 -15.65
C VAL A 7 -5.26 -2.35 -15.23
N VAL A 8 -6.33 -2.49 -14.47
CA VAL A 8 -6.93 -3.78 -14.09
C VAL A 8 -8.22 -3.92 -14.89
N ASP A 9 -8.34 -5.00 -15.64
CA ASP A 9 -9.46 -5.23 -16.56
C ASP A 9 -10.16 -6.55 -16.23
N ALA A 10 -11.39 -6.45 -15.74
CA ALA A 10 -12.35 -7.52 -15.47
C ALA A 10 -11.76 -8.75 -14.73
N ILE A 11 -10.85 -8.54 -13.78
CA ILE A 11 -10.26 -9.64 -13.04
C ILE A 11 -11.25 -10.30 -12.07
N SER A 12 -11.17 -11.63 -11.97
CA SER A 12 -11.93 -12.42 -10.99
C SER A 12 -11.01 -13.38 -10.27
N PHE A 13 -11.23 -13.57 -8.96
CA PHE A 13 -10.42 -14.47 -8.15
C PHE A 13 -11.22 -15.19 -7.06
N ALA A 14 -10.94 -16.49 -6.93
CA ALA A 14 -11.32 -17.34 -5.79
C ALA A 14 -10.15 -18.26 -5.41
N TYR A 15 -10.03 -18.63 -4.13
CA TYR A 15 -8.94 -19.51 -3.65
C TYR A 15 -9.06 -20.97 -4.13
N GLY A 16 -10.22 -21.41 -4.61
CA GLY A 16 -10.42 -22.79 -5.08
C GLY A 16 -11.63 -22.94 -5.99
N LYS A 17 -11.66 -24.04 -6.75
CA LYS A 17 -12.81 -24.38 -7.59
C LYS A 17 -14.06 -24.58 -6.71
N GLY A 18 -15.14 -23.89 -7.03
CA GLY A 18 -16.40 -23.96 -6.28
C GLY A 18 -16.45 -23.13 -5.00
N GLN A 19 -15.39 -22.41 -4.64
CA GLN A 19 -15.43 -21.44 -3.57
C GLN A 19 -16.01 -20.11 -4.09
N PRO A 20 -16.63 -19.29 -3.22
CA PRO A 20 -17.12 -17.97 -3.59
C PRO A 20 -15.96 -17.08 -4.03
N ASN A 21 -16.21 -16.26 -5.04
CA ASN A 21 -15.24 -15.27 -5.48
C ASN A 21 -14.97 -14.25 -4.38
N ILE A 22 -13.70 -13.91 -4.22
CA ILE A 22 -13.25 -12.80 -3.37
C ILE A 22 -13.60 -11.47 -4.06
N PHE A 23 -13.51 -11.43 -5.40
CA PHE A 23 -14.02 -10.37 -6.28
C PHE A 23 -14.30 -10.94 -7.67
N SER A 24 -15.22 -10.30 -8.38
CA SER A 24 -15.64 -10.69 -9.73
C SER A 24 -15.66 -9.48 -10.65
N GLU A 25 -15.12 -9.66 -11.86
CA GLU A 25 -15.12 -8.66 -12.94
C GLU A 25 -14.65 -7.27 -12.50
N LEU A 26 -13.63 -7.25 -11.62
CA LEU A 26 -13.10 -6.03 -11.04
C LEU A 26 -12.27 -5.27 -12.06
N SER A 27 -12.63 -4.00 -12.30
CA SER A 27 -11.91 -3.11 -13.21
C SER A 27 -11.64 -1.77 -12.55
N PHE A 28 -10.41 -1.28 -12.65
CA PHE A 28 -9.99 0.05 -12.20
C PHE A 28 -8.64 0.43 -12.80
N SER A 29 -8.26 1.70 -12.69
CA SER A 29 -6.92 2.14 -13.06
C SER A 29 -6.31 3.04 -11.99
N VAL A 30 -4.96 3.08 -11.95
CA VAL A 30 -4.18 3.96 -11.06
C VAL A 30 -3.07 4.59 -11.89
N LYS A 31 -2.93 5.91 -11.80
CA LYS A 31 -1.97 6.71 -12.58
C LYS A 31 -0.87 7.29 -11.72
N ALA A 32 0.16 7.82 -12.38
CA ALA A 32 1.20 8.60 -11.71
C ALA A 32 0.59 9.71 -10.85
N GLY A 33 0.99 9.78 -9.58
CA GLY A 33 0.47 10.74 -8.62
C GLY A 33 -0.85 10.34 -7.94
N ASP A 34 -1.41 9.16 -8.25
CA ASP A 34 -2.56 8.63 -7.53
C ASP A 34 -2.15 7.93 -6.23
N ALA A 35 -2.98 8.09 -5.19
CA ALA A 35 -3.01 7.22 -4.04
C ALA A 35 -4.40 6.57 -3.96
N LEU A 36 -4.47 5.23 -4.05
CA LEU A 36 -5.70 4.44 -3.93
C LEU A 36 -5.69 3.70 -2.60
N ALA A 37 -6.59 4.07 -1.68
CA ALA A 37 -6.81 3.36 -0.42
C ALA A 37 -7.83 2.22 -0.63
N LEU A 38 -7.42 0.99 -0.41
CA LEU A 38 -8.34 -0.15 -0.31
C LEU A 38 -8.88 -0.22 1.12
N LEU A 39 -10.10 0.26 1.32
CA LEU A 39 -10.76 0.34 2.62
C LEU A 39 -11.66 -0.88 2.86
N GLY A 40 -11.62 -1.41 4.07
CA GLY A 40 -12.54 -2.47 4.47
C GLY A 40 -12.07 -3.23 5.71
N ARG A 41 -12.94 -4.07 6.24
CA ARG A 41 -12.66 -4.90 7.41
C ARG A 41 -11.54 -5.91 7.12
N ASN A 42 -10.94 -6.45 8.20
CA ASN A 42 -9.97 -7.54 8.06
C ASN A 42 -10.64 -8.77 7.46
N GLY A 43 -9.90 -9.49 6.60
CA GLY A 43 -10.38 -10.71 5.93
C GLY A 43 -11.32 -10.48 4.74
N VAL A 44 -11.57 -9.23 4.30
CA VAL A 44 -12.51 -8.93 3.20
C VAL A 44 -11.90 -9.14 1.80
N GLY A 45 -10.59 -9.42 1.71
CA GLY A 45 -9.90 -9.67 0.43
C GLY A 45 -8.92 -8.58 -0.04
N LYS A 46 -8.61 -7.55 0.79
CA LYS A 46 -7.68 -6.47 0.44
C LYS A 46 -6.28 -7.00 0.08
N SER A 47 -5.64 -7.74 0.98
CA SER A 47 -4.31 -8.34 0.74
C SER A 47 -4.34 -9.37 -0.38
N THR A 48 -5.49 -10.04 -0.59
CA THR A 48 -5.70 -10.94 -1.72
C THR A 48 -5.64 -10.19 -3.04
N LEU A 49 -6.27 -9.00 -3.13
CA LEU A 49 -6.17 -8.16 -4.32
C LEU A 49 -4.72 -7.72 -4.58
N LEU A 50 -3.99 -7.26 -3.55
CA LEU A 50 -2.57 -6.92 -3.72
C LEU A 50 -1.76 -8.12 -4.22
N SER A 51 -2.03 -9.34 -3.69
CA SER A 51 -1.36 -10.57 -4.14
C SER A 51 -1.69 -10.92 -5.60
N CYS A 52 -2.90 -10.63 -6.07
CA CYS A 52 -3.28 -10.76 -7.48
C CYS A 52 -2.58 -9.72 -8.36
N LEU A 53 -2.48 -8.45 -7.92
CA LEU A 53 -1.77 -7.40 -8.65
C LEU A 53 -0.28 -7.72 -8.83
N MET A 54 0.34 -8.40 -7.85
CA MET A 54 1.71 -8.91 -7.95
C MET A 54 1.82 -10.23 -8.72
N CYS A 55 0.69 -10.82 -9.14
CA CYS A 55 0.61 -12.15 -9.74
C CYS A 55 1.20 -13.27 -8.85
N PHE A 56 1.17 -13.11 -7.53
CA PHE A 56 1.41 -14.21 -6.59
C PHE A 56 0.20 -15.14 -6.54
N ASN A 57 -1.00 -14.58 -6.64
CA ASN A 57 -2.23 -15.30 -6.88
C ASN A 57 -2.64 -15.14 -8.34
N HIS A 58 -2.88 -16.27 -9.04
CA HIS A 58 -3.31 -16.24 -10.43
C HIS A 58 -4.80 -15.92 -10.52
N VAL A 59 -5.15 -14.80 -11.17
CA VAL A 59 -6.53 -14.46 -11.47
C VAL A 59 -7.14 -15.49 -12.44
N GLN A 60 -8.43 -15.79 -12.28
CA GLN A 60 -9.14 -16.78 -13.08
C GLN A 60 -9.63 -16.20 -14.40
N LYS A 61 -9.83 -14.87 -14.45
CA LYS A 61 -10.28 -14.10 -15.61
C LYS A 61 -9.66 -12.70 -15.57
N GLY A 62 -9.67 -12.05 -16.73
CA GLY A 62 -9.24 -10.67 -16.91
C GLY A 62 -7.74 -10.51 -17.05
N HIS A 63 -7.29 -9.27 -17.10
CA HIS A 63 -5.90 -8.88 -17.32
C HIS A 63 -5.44 -7.78 -16.37
N ILE A 64 -4.14 -7.67 -16.17
CA ILE A 64 -3.50 -6.62 -15.36
C ILE A 64 -2.35 -6.06 -16.20
N TYR A 65 -2.48 -4.79 -16.61
CA TYR A 65 -1.47 -4.11 -17.41
C TYR A 65 -0.75 -3.05 -16.56
N CYS A 66 0.56 -3.03 -16.61
CA CYS A 66 1.38 -1.97 -16.03
C CYS A 66 2.23 -1.34 -17.14
N ASN A 67 2.00 -0.08 -17.46
CA ASN A 67 2.60 0.60 -18.62
C ASN A 67 2.49 -0.21 -19.93
N GLY A 68 1.33 -0.83 -20.17
CA GLY A 68 1.07 -1.65 -21.34
C GLY A 68 1.66 -3.07 -21.30
N VAL A 69 2.42 -3.43 -20.25
CA VAL A 69 2.93 -4.80 -20.05
C VAL A 69 1.88 -5.62 -19.32
N ASP A 70 1.44 -6.74 -19.93
CA ASP A 70 0.55 -7.69 -19.25
C ASP A 70 1.32 -8.45 -18.17
N LEU A 71 1.02 -8.15 -16.91
CA LEU A 71 1.70 -8.71 -15.74
C LEU A 71 1.45 -10.22 -15.58
N ILE A 72 0.32 -10.75 -16.10
CA ILE A 72 -0.02 -12.17 -15.99
C ILE A 72 0.95 -13.00 -16.82
N SER A 73 1.31 -12.52 -18.01
CA SER A 73 2.25 -13.19 -18.92
C SER A 73 3.72 -12.82 -18.68
N ALA A 74 3.97 -11.72 -17.98
CA ALA A 74 5.32 -11.23 -17.70
C ALA A 74 6.08 -12.15 -16.74
N SER A 75 7.39 -12.26 -16.93
CA SER A 75 8.29 -12.96 -16.01
C SER A 75 8.36 -12.25 -14.65
N ILE A 76 8.76 -12.98 -13.60
CA ILE A 76 8.99 -12.41 -12.24
C ILE A 76 9.95 -11.22 -12.31
N LYS A 77 11.01 -11.31 -13.14
CA LYS A 77 12.02 -10.25 -13.28
C LYS A 77 11.45 -8.98 -13.94
N GLU A 78 10.55 -9.12 -14.90
CA GLU A 78 9.88 -7.98 -15.54
C GLU A 78 8.90 -7.32 -14.57
N ARG A 79 8.07 -8.11 -13.88
CA ARG A 79 7.14 -7.59 -12.84
C ARG A 79 7.87 -6.83 -11.74
N ALA A 80 9.00 -7.36 -11.27
CA ALA A 80 9.80 -6.73 -10.23
C ALA A 80 10.44 -5.38 -10.62
N LYS A 81 10.51 -5.07 -11.93
CA LYS A 81 10.90 -3.74 -12.43
C LYS A 81 9.75 -2.74 -12.49
N LEU A 82 8.52 -3.21 -12.37
CA LEU A 82 7.32 -2.40 -12.51
C LEU A 82 6.64 -2.12 -11.18
N ILE A 83 6.72 -3.07 -10.24
CA ILE A 83 5.98 -3.04 -8.97
C ILE A 83 6.94 -3.29 -7.81
N ALA A 84 6.89 -2.42 -6.80
CA ALA A 84 7.47 -2.68 -5.48
C ALA A 84 6.38 -2.96 -4.46
N PHE A 85 6.70 -3.78 -3.45
CA PHE A 85 5.75 -4.19 -2.43
C PHE A 85 6.30 -4.02 -1.02
N VAL A 86 5.48 -3.43 -0.16
CA VAL A 86 5.74 -3.29 1.28
C VAL A 86 4.77 -4.18 2.02
N PRO A 87 5.22 -5.28 2.64
CA PRO A 87 4.35 -6.19 3.38
C PRO A 87 3.93 -5.59 4.73
N GLN A 88 2.81 -6.11 5.28
CA GLN A 88 2.31 -5.74 6.60
C GLN A 88 3.29 -6.09 7.72
N ILE A 89 3.93 -7.26 7.63
CA ILE A 89 4.84 -7.78 8.64
C ILE A 89 6.20 -8.05 8.00
N ILE A 90 7.25 -7.48 8.61
CA ILE A 90 8.62 -7.80 8.28
C ILE A 90 9.15 -8.71 9.38
N GLY A 91 9.77 -9.82 8.98
CA GLY A 91 10.35 -10.78 9.93
C GLY A 91 11.22 -10.10 10.99
N ALA A 92 11.06 -10.51 12.25
CA ALA A 92 11.81 -9.93 13.37
C ALA A 92 13.28 -10.40 13.42
N ASP A 93 13.61 -11.56 12.82
CA ASP A 93 14.93 -12.21 12.96
C ASP A 93 15.94 -11.81 11.87
N ILE A 94 15.83 -10.56 11.36
CA ILE A 94 16.73 -10.08 10.32
C ILE A 94 18.03 -9.59 10.95
N ALA A 95 19.11 -10.32 10.72
CA ALA A 95 20.45 -10.01 11.27
C ALA A 95 21.20 -8.87 10.53
N TYR A 96 20.71 -8.48 9.34
CA TYR A 96 21.34 -7.41 8.55
C TYR A 96 21.16 -6.04 9.21
N THR A 97 22.12 -5.14 8.97
CA THR A 97 21.96 -3.73 9.36
C THR A 97 20.82 -3.08 8.55
N VAL A 98 20.29 -1.97 9.06
CA VAL A 98 19.26 -1.17 8.36
C VAL A 98 19.75 -0.80 6.96
N ARG A 99 21.01 -0.35 6.83
CA ARG A 99 21.58 0.04 5.53
C ARG A 99 21.66 -1.14 4.58
N ASP A 100 22.16 -2.29 5.05
CA ASP A 100 22.30 -3.49 4.22
C ASP A 100 20.91 -3.98 3.75
N TYR A 101 19.95 -4.04 4.65
CA TYR A 101 18.60 -4.47 4.32
C TYR A 101 17.92 -3.52 3.31
N THR A 102 18.04 -2.21 3.52
CA THR A 102 17.51 -1.22 2.58
C THR A 102 18.16 -1.41 1.20
N SER A 103 19.48 -1.65 1.15
CA SER A 103 20.22 -1.84 -0.11
C SER A 103 19.78 -3.07 -0.92
N PHE A 104 19.12 -4.05 -0.30
CA PHE A 104 18.61 -5.22 -1.03
C PHE A 104 17.58 -4.85 -2.11
N GLY A 105 16.90 -3.71 -2.01
CA GLY A 105 16.04 -3.22 -3.08
C GLY A 105 16.76 -3.04 -4.42
N ALA A 106 18.08 -2.78 -4.42
CA ALA A 106 18.86 -2.64 -5.64
C ALA A 106 19.21 -3.99 -6.32
N THR A 107 19.08 -5.12 -5.62
CA THR A 107 19.54 -6.46 -6.11
C THR A 107 18.87 -6.89 -7.40
N LEU A 108 17.67 -6.39 -7.70
CA LEU A 108 16.97 -6.65 -8.96
C LEU A 108 17.67 -6.07 -10.19
N ARG A 109 18.49 -5.02 -9.99
CA ARG A 109 19.27 -4.37 -11.05
C ARG A 109 20.67 -4.94 -11.16
N THR A 110 21.32 -5.22 -10.03
CA THR A 110 22.73 -5.63 -9.95
C THR A 110 22.93 -7.13 -9.98
N GLY A 111 21.90 -7.91 -9.64
CA GLY A 111 21.99 -9.36 -9.48
C GLY A 111 22.35 -9.77 -8.03
N MET A 112 21.88 -10.96 -7.65
CA MET A 112 21.85 -11.47 -6.27
C MET A 112 23.24 -11.72 -5.66
N PHE A 113 24.30 -11.76 -6.48
CA PHE A 113 25.68 -12.02 -6.04
C PHE A 113 26.60 -10.80 -6.16
N SER A 114 26.07 -9.63 -6.51
CA SER A 114 26.86 -8.40 -6.65
C SER A 114 26.79 -7.59 -5.36
N SER A 115 27.93 -7.06 -4.91
CA SER A 115 27.91 -6.03 -3.87
C SER A 115 27.30 -4.74 -4.42
N PRO A 116 26.53 -3.98 -3.61
CA PRO A 116 26.01 -2.70 -4.04
C PRO A 116 27.11 -1.76 -4.54
N SER A 117 26.88 -1.11 -5.67
CA SER A 117 27.77 -0.08 -6.20
C SER A 117 27.78 1.17 -5.30
N LYS A 118 28.78 2.03 -5.49
CA LYS A 118 28.85 3.31 -4.76
C LYS A 118 27.58 4.15 -4.97
N GLU A 119 27.09 4.22 -6.19
CA GLU A 119 25.85 4.94 -6.54
C GLU A 119 24.63 4.39 -5.81
N GLU A 120 24.50 3.07 -5.70
CA GLU A 120 23.38 2.42 -4.98
C GLU A 120 23.46 2.66 -3.47
N LEU A 121 24.66 2.70 -2.90
CA LEU A 121 24.85 3.06 -1.50
C LEU A 121 24.52 4.54 -1.25
N GLU A 122 24.84 5.44 -2.16
CA GLU A 122 24.45 6.86 -2.09
C GLU A 122 22.93 7.03 -2.18
N LYS A 123 22.25 6.31 -3.10
CA LYS A 123 20.79 6.26 -3.18
C LYS A 123 20.17 5.69 -1.90
N THR A 124 20.76 4.63 -1.35
CA THR A 124 20.32 4.04 -0.08
C THR A 124 20.37 5.07 1.04
N ASP A 125 21.48 5.79 1.17
CA ASP A 125 21.66 6.81 2.20
C ASP A 125 20.68 7.97 2.01
N ALA A 126 20.40 8.41 0.78
CA ALA A 126 19.41 9.45 0.48
C ALA A 126 17.97 9.02 0.84
N ILE A 127 17.60 7.76 0.54
CA ILE A 127 16.30 7.20 0.94
C ILE A 127 16.19 7.12 2.46
N MET A 128 17.24 6.70 3.16
CA MET A 128 17.26 6.65 4.61
C MET A 128 17.13 8.04 5.25
N GLU A 129 17.70 9.06 4.64
CA GLU A 129 17.55 10.46 5.06
C GLU A 129 16.11 10.93 4.87
N MET A 130 15.53 10.70 3.69
CA MET A 130 14.13 11.03 3.40
C MET A 130 13.15 10.39 4.40
N LEU A 131 13.41 9.14 4.81
CA LEU A 131 12.60 8.41 5.78
C LEU A 131 12.93 8.73 7.25
N GLY A 132 13.92 9.58 7.52
CA GLY A 132 14.35 9.94 8.89
C GLY A 132 14.99 8.79 9.67
N ILE A 133 15.54 7.77 8.99
CA ILE A 133 16.12 6.57 9.63
C ILE A 133 17.65 6.51 9.55
N THR A 134 18.32 7.57 9.12
CA THR A 134 19.79 7.62 8.97
C THR A 134 20.53 7.25 10.25
N ALA A 135 20.02 7.68 11.42
CA ALA A 135 20.62 7.36 12.72
C ALA A 135 20.63 5.86 13.04
N LEU A 136 19.80 5.07 12.34
CA LEU A 136 19.65 3.63 12.55
C LEU A 136 20.53 2.80 11.60
N ARG A 137 21.30 3.43 10.69
CA ARG A 137 22.00 2.78 9.56
C ARG A 137 22.81 1.53 9.92
N HIS A 138 23.47 1.55 11.07
CA HIS A 138 24.33 0.46 11.54
C HIS A 138 23.64 -0.48 12.53
N LYS A 139 22.38 -0.18 12.90
CA LYS A 139 21.62 -1.01 13.83
C LYS A 139 21.12 -2.27 13.14
N PRO A 140 21.19 -3.45 13.77
CA PRO A 140 20.57 -4.66 13.25
C PRO A 140 19.04 -4.47 13.15
N CYS A 141 18.42 -4.95 12.05
CA CYS A 141 16.98 -4.81 11.86
C CYS A 141 16.15 -5.51 12.95
N ARG A 142 16.67 -6.59 13.55
CA ARG A 142 16.02 -7.29 14.68
C ARG A 142 15.84 -6.41 15.93
N ASP A 143 16.69 -5.40 16.12
CA ASP A 143 16.67 -4.52 17.29
C ASP A 143 15.78 -3.29 17.09
N LEU A 144 15.08 -3.19 15.95
CA LEU A 144 14.19 -2.10 15.62
C LEU A 144 12.80 -2.27 16.24
N SER A 145 12.11 -1.15 16.52
CA SER A 145 10.67 -1.17 16.77
C SER A 145 9.90 -1.57 15.51
N GLY A 146 8.64 -1.96 15.65
CA GLY A 146 7.77 -2.30 14.52
C GLY A 146 7.71 -1.16 13.48
N GLY A 147 7.55 0.09 13.94
CA GLY A 147 7.52 1.26 13.06
C GLY A 147 8.84 1.50 12.34
N GLN A 148 9.97 1.36 13.03
CA GLN A 148 11.27 1.49 12.39
C GLN A 148 11.49 0.41 11.32
N ARG A 149 11.08 -0.84 11.57
CA ARG A 149 11.14 -1.90 10.56
C ARG A 149 10.28 -1.57 9.34
N GLN A 150 9.08 -1.01 9.56
CA GLN A 150 8.20 -0.61 8.46
C GLN A 150 8.83 0.45 7.56
N LEU A 151 9.46 1.49 8.15
CA LEU A 151 10.19 2.50 7.38
C LEU A 151 11.36 1.90 6.59
N VAL A 152 12.07 0.93 7.17
CA VAL A 152 13.15 0.20 6.48
C VAL A 152 12.61 -0.59 5.29
N ALA A 153 11.44 -1.24 5.42
CA ALA A 153 10.82 -1.94 4.29
C ALA A 153 10.37 -0.99 3.17
N ILE A 154 9.81 0.16 3.54
CA ILE A 154 9.49 1.21 2.57
C ILE A 154 10.78 1.64 1.85
N GLY A 155 11.88 1.87 2.57
CA GLY A 155 13.17 2.21 1.98
C GLY A 155 13.69 1.16 1.00
N CYS A 156 13.60 -0.12 1.37
CA CYS A 156 13.96 -1.23 0.49
C CYS A 156 13.08 -1.26 -0.78
N ALA A 157 11.78 -1.04 -0.65
CA ALA A 157 10.86 -0.98 -1.79
C ALA A 157 11.16 0.21 -2.71
N LEU A 158 11.47 1.39 -2.17
CA LEU A 158 11.83 2.57 -2.95
C LEU A 158 13.13 2.39 -3.74
N LEU A 159 14.10 1.63 -3.19
CA LEU A 159 15.35 1.39 -3.89
C LEU A 159 15.21 0.45 -5.10
N GLN A 160 14.07 -0.24 -5.27
CA GLN A 160 13.74 -0.99 -6.50
C GLN A 160 13.56 -0.07 -7.71
N ASP A 161 13.33 1.24 -7.50
CA ASP A 161 13.20 2.26 -8.56
C ASP A 161 12.01 1.99 -9.49
N THR A 162 10.93 1.51 -8.93
CA THR A 162 9.64 1.30 -9.62
C THR A 162 8.74 2.52 -9.46
N ARG A 163 7.72 2.66 -10.32
CA ARG A 163 6.74 3.74 -10.20
C ARG A 163 5.44 3.33 -9.50
N LEU A 164 5.21 2.03 -9.31
CA LEU A 164 4.07 1.50 -8.57
C LEU A 164 4.52 0.92 -7.25
N LEU A 165 3.93 1.41 -6.17
CA LEU A 165 4.17 0.94 -4.82
C LEU A 165 2.88 0.37 -4.24
N LEU A 166 2.91 -0.92 -3.91
CA LEU A 166 1.83 -1.61 -3.21
C LEU A 166 2.20 -1.74 -1.73
N MET A 167 1.31 -1.35 -0.82
CA MET A 167 1.55 -1.42 0.62
C MET A 167 0.40 -2.16 1.31
N ASP A 168 0.69 -3.23 2.03
CA ASP A 168 -0.31 -3.96 2.80
C ASP A 168 -0.34 -3.50 4.25
N GLU A 169 -1.39 -2.79 4.64
CA GLU A 169 -1.60 -2.21 5.97
C GLU A 169 -0.35 -1.52 6.57
N PRO A 170 0.26 -0.54 5.86
CA PRO A 170 1.60 -0.03 6.20
C PRO A 170 1.68 0.67 7.57
N THR A 171 0.56 0.90 8.23
CA THR A 171 0.48 1.61 9.52
C THR A 171 -0.12 0.76 10.65
N SER A 172 -0.53 -0.49 10.41
CA SER A 172 -1.38 -1.27 11.31
C SER A 172 -0.77 -1.60 12.68
N ALA A 173 0.55 -1.70 12.78
CA ALA A 173 1.26 -2.05 14.02
C ALA A 173 2.09 -0.87 14.58
N LEU A 174 1.77 0.37 14.17
CA LEU A 174 2.56 1.54 14.49
C LEU A 174 1.90 2.41 15.54
N ASP A 175 2.71 3.06 16.37
CA ASP A 175 2.26 4.17 17.21
C ASP A 175 1.88 5.39 16.33
N ILE A 176 1.16 6.34 16.92
CA ILE A 176 0.63 7.52 16.20
C ILE A 176 1.74 8.29 15.47
N ARG A 177 2.91 8.47 16.10
CA ARG A 177 4.03 9.20 15.50
C ARG A 177 4.52 8.50 14.23
N ASN A 178 4.73 7.20 14.28
CA ASN A 178 5.20 6.41 13.14
C ASN A 178 4.12 6.29 12.06
N GLN A 179 2.82 6.25 12.41
CA GLN A 179 1.73 6.34 11.44
C GLN A 179 1.80 7.64 10.63
N VAL A 180 2.00 8.78 11.31
CA VAL A 180 2.13 10.09 10.65
C VAL A 180 3.30 10.08 9.67
N ILE A 181 4.49 9.61 10.07
CA ILE A 181 5.66 9.54 9.18
C ILE A 181 5.37 8.71 7.92
N VAL A 182 4.70 7.55 8.06
CA VAL A 182 4.34 6.72 6.89
C VAL A 182 3.35 7.43 5.98
N LEU A 183 2.32 8.09 6.53
CA LEU A 183 1.33 8.82 5.73
C LEU A 183 1.95 10.03 5.03
N GLU A 184 2.82 10.79 5.70
CA GLU A 184 3.60 11.87 5.09
C GLU A 184 4.51 11.35 3.97
N THR A 185 5.13 10.18 4.17
CA THR A 185 5.94 9.53 3.13
C THR A 185 5.09 9.17 1.91
N ILE A 186 3.89 8.61 2.10
CA ILE A 186 2.96 8.31 1.00
C ILE A 186 2.62 9.60 0.23
N GLU A 187 2.33 10.70 0.93
CA GLU A 187 2.01 11.98 0.30
C GLU A 187 3.20 12.56 -0.49
N GLN A 188 4.40 12.50 0.08
CA GLN A 188 5.63 12.96 -0.60
C GLN A 188 5.91 12.14 -1.87
N LEU A 189 5.74 10.82 -1.82
CA LEU A 189 5.94 9.93 -2.96
C LEU A 189 4.88 10.19 -4.04
N ARG A 190 3.61 10.39 -3.66
CA ARG A 190 2.54 10.78 -4.57
C ARG A 190 2.88 12.08 -5.29
N ALA A 191 3.34 13.09 -4.58
CA ALA A 191 3.78 14.36 -5.15
C ALA A 191 4.97 14.22 -6.11
N GLN A 192 5.82 13.19 -5.93
CA GLN A 192 6.91 12.83 -6.83
C GLN A 192 6.47 11.98 -8.04
N GLY A 193 5.17 11.71 -8.18
CA GLY A 193 4.59 10.98 -9.29
C GLY A 193 4.58 9.45 -9.12
N TYR A 194 4.78 8.92 -7.91
CA TYR A 194 4.52 7.51 -7.66
C TYR A 194 3.02 7.21 -7.72
N ALA A 195 2.66 6.08 -8.29
CA ALA A 195 1.34 5.48 -8.15
C ALA A 195 1.36 4.57 -6.91
N ILE A 196 0.43 4.77 -5.98
CA ILE A 196 0.43 4.06 -4.70
C ILE A 196 -0.92 3.39 -4.50
N ILE A 197 -0.91 2.09 -4.17
CA ILE A 197 -2.09 1.37 -3.68
C ILE A 197 -1.76 0.87 -2.28
N PHE A 198 -2.56 1.26 -1.30
CA PHE A 198 -2.37 0.78 0.06
C PHE A 198 -3.66 0.24 0.66
N THR A 199 -3.55 -0.80 1.48
CA THR A 199 -4.69 -1.32 2.22
C THR A 199 -4.75 -0.69 3.59
N THR A 200 -5.95 -0.43 4.07
CA THR A 200 -6.17 0.00 5.45
C THR A 200 -7.57 -0.40 5.92
N HIS A 201 -7.75 -0.52 7.23
CA HIS A 201 -9.06 -0.68 7.85
C HIS A 201 -9.53 0.61 8.56
N LEU A 202 -8.78 1.72 8.45
CA LEU A 202 -9.04 3.01 9.09
C LEU A 202 -9.45 4.05 8.04
N PRO A 203 -10.73 4.49 7.98
CA PRO A 203 -11.18 5.54 7.06
C PRO A 203 -10.41 6.85 7.22
N GLU A 204 -9.98 7.16 8.44
CA GLU A 204 -9.18 8.37 8.74
C GLU A 204 -7.93 8.50 7.90
N GLN A 205 -7.27 7.39 7.55
CA GLN A 205 -6.05 7.44 6.75
C GLN A 205 -6.33 7.84 5.30
N ALA A 206 -7.44 7.37 4.73
CA ALA A 206 -7.88 7.79 3.41
C ALA A 206 -8.29 9.28 3.40
N LEU A 207 -8.97 9.74 4.47
CA LEU A 207 -9.35 11.14 4.66
C LEU A 207 -8.12 12.05 4.80
N LEU A 208 -7.10 11.64 5.56
CA LEU A 208 -5.85 12.40 5.74
C LEU A 208 -5.11 12.59 4.41
N LEU A 209 -5.07 11.56 3.57
CA LEU A 209 -4.39 11.59 2.28
C LEU A 209 -5.27 12.13 1.15
N ASN A 210 -6.53 12.45 1.41
CA ASN A 210 -7.51 12.78 0.37
C ASN A 210 -7.39 11.84 -0.84
N SER A 211 -7.31 10.53 -0.55
CA SER A 211 -7.01 9.50 -1.54
C SER A 211 -8.25 9.09 -2.34
N ARG A 212 -8.04 8.49 -3.51
CA ARG A 212 -9.03 7.63 -4.15
C ARG A 212 -9.33 6.43 -3.24
N VAL A 213 -10.53 5.86 -3.33
CA VAL A 213 -10.96 4.78 -2.43
C VAL A 213 -11.52 3.61 -3.22
N GLY A 214 -11.06 2.40 -2.89
CA GLY A 214 -11.71 1.14 -3.22
C GLY A 214 -12.36 0.57 -1.95
N LEU A 215 -13.69 0.68 -1.85
CA LEU A 215 -14.44 0.25 -0.68
C LEU A 215 -14.80 -1.24 -0.78
N CYS A 216 -14.11 -2.10 -0.03
CA CYS A 216 -14.21 -3.55 -0.10
C CYS A 216 -15.38 -4.07 0.75
N ARG A 217 -16.38 -4.72 0.11
CA ARG A 217 -17.61 -5.20 0.76
C ARG A 217 -17.71 -6.72 0.92
N GLY A 218 -16.67 -7.45 0.51
CA GLY A 218 -16.73 -8.92 0.44
C GLY A 218 -17.49 -9.39 -0.79
N GLY A 219 -16.76 -9.78 -1.83
CA GLY A 219 -17.28 -10.14 -3.15
C GLY A 219 -17.29 -8.99 -4.17
N SER A 220 -17.28 -7.73 -3.74
CA SER A 220 -17.22 -6.54 -4.61
C SER A 220 -16.34 -5.45 -4.01
N ILE A 221 -15.87 -4.55 -4.88
CA ILE A 221 -15.13 -3.34 -4.50
C ILE A 221 -15.75 -2.18 -5.28
N ASP A 222 -16.25 -1.17 -4.55
CA ASP A 222 -16.78 0.05 -5.15
C ASP A 222 -15.68 1.11 -5.17
N PHE A 223 -15.38 1.68 -6.34
CA PHE A 223 -14.35 2.70 -6.50
C PHE A 223 -14.93 4.11 -6.49
N TYR A 224 -14.23 5.00 -5.81
CA TYR A 224 -14.52 6.43 -5.69
C TYR A 224 -13.27 7.22 -6.05
N ASP A 225 -13.42 8.30 -6.81
CA ASP A 225 -12.28 9.14 -7.22
C ASP A 225 -11.75 10.02 -6.08
N SER A 226 -12.56 10.24 -5.05
CA SER A 226 -12.15 10.89 -3.80
C SER A 226 -12.81 10.21 -2.61
N VAL A 227 -12.14 10.21 -1.48
CA VAL A 227 -12.73 9.77 -0.20
C VAL A 227 -13.93 10.64 0.21
N SER A 228 -14.02 11.89 -0.26
CA SER A 228 -15.16 12.78 -0.03
C SER A 228 -16.45 12.31 -0.70
N ASP A 229 -16.36 11.46 -1.73
CA ASP A 229 -17.51 10.90 -2.44
C ASP A 229 -18.08 9.66 -1.71
N VAL A 230 -17.38 9.15 -0.71
CA VAL A 230 -17.80 8.00 0.09
C VAL A 230 -18.83 8.44 1.13
N THR A 231 -20.06 7.93 1.02
CA THR A 231 -21.11 8.29 1.97
C THR A 231 -20.95 7.59 3.32
N LEU A 232 -21.53 8.18 4.37
CA LEU A 232 -21.56 7.58 5.71
C LEU A 232 -22.19 6.20 5.70
N GLU A 233 -23.34 6.05 4.98
CA GLU A 233 -24.05 4.78 4.85
C GLU A 233 -23.18 3.70 4.20
N ALA A 234 -22.37 4.08 3.20
CA ALA A 234 -21.45 3.16 2.54
C ALA A 234 -20.36 2.66 3.51
N LEU A 235 -19.81 3.54 4.34
CA LEU A 235 -18.85 3.16 5.38
C LEU A 235 -19.50 2.28 6.46
N GLU A 236 -20.68 2.67 6.98
CA GLU A 236 -21.41 1.89 7.99
C GLU A 236 -21.75 0.47 7.48
N ALA A 237 -22.13 0.35 6.21
CA ALA A 237 -22.41 -0.94 5.58
C ALA A 237 -21.16 -1.86 5.54
N VAL A 238 -19.97 -1.30 5.26
CA VAL A 238 -18.71 -2.04 5.23
C VAL A 238 -18.25 -2.40 6.63
N TYR A 239 -18.26 -1.45 7.56
CA TYR A 239 -17.73 -1.66 8.91
C TYR A 239 -18.74 -2.34 9.84
N LYS A 240 -20.02 -2.43 9.43
CA LYS A 240 -21.14 -2.98 10.22
C LYS A 240 -21.24 -2.36 11.62
N THR A 241 -21.00 -1.07 11.69
CA THR A 241 -21.07 -0.27 12.93
C THR A 241 -21.50 1.15 12.61
N LYS A 242 -22.05 1.84 13.60
CA LYS A 242 -22.35 3.26 13.47
C LYS A 242 -21.07 4.07 13.47
N LEU A 243 -21.01 5.02 12.55
CA LEU A 243 -19.92 5.97 12.39
C LEU A 243 -20.48 7.39 12.40
N SER A 244 -19.62 8.37 12.53
CA SER A 244 -19.95 9.78 12.34
C SER A 244 -18.92 10.43 11.43
N LEU A 245 -19.40 11.07 10.38
CA LEU A 245 -18.60 11.90 9.46
C LEU A 245 -19.02 13.35 9.68
N PHE A 246 -18.08 14.22 10.00
CA PHE A 246 -18.33 15.66 10.12
C PHE A 246 -17.07 16.45 9.81
N TYR A 247 -17.25 17.67 9.33
CA TYR A 247 -16.17 18.61 9.17
C TYR A 247 -15.78 19.18 10.54
N SER A 248 -14.49 19.20 10.85
CA SER A 248 -13.93 19.77 12.08
C SER A 248 -13.10 21.01 11.75
N ASP A 249 -13.57 22.18 12.21
CA ASP A 249 -12.84 23.45 12.05
C ASP A 249 -11.47 23.42 12.76
N THR A 250 -11.35 22.67 13.85
CA THR A 250 -10.10 22.57 14.63
C THR A 250 -8.97 21.96 13.82
N VAL A 251 -9.25 20.96 12.98
CA VAL A 251 -8.26 20.27 12.14
C VAL A 251 -8.41 20.58 10.66
N ASN A 252 -9.37 21.46 10.31
CA ASN A 252 -9.69 21.94 8.96
C ASN A 252 -9.87 20.80 7.94
N ARG A 253 -10.59 19.73 8.32
CA ARG A 253 -10.91 18.59 7.46
C ARG A 253 -12.10 17.77 7.95
N THR A 254 -12.64 16.92 7.09
CA THR A 254 -13.59 15.88 7.49
C THR A 254 -12.88 14.81 8.32
N VAL A 255 -13.55 14.36 9.38
CA VAL A 255 -13.10 13.29 10.27
C VAL A 255 -14.15 12.18 10.34
N CYS A 256 -13.67 10.94 10.51
CA CYS A 256 -14.51 9.76 10.72
C CYS A 256 -14.26 9.21 12.11
N VAL A 257 -15.27 9.22 12.95
CA VAL A 257 -15.14 8.78 14.34
C VAL A 257 -16.22 7.77 14.72
N ILE A 258 -15.93 6.99 15.75
CA ILE A 258 -16.94 6.15 16.41
C ILE A 258 -17.74 7.06 17.34
N PRO A 259 -19.09 7.09 17.23
CA PRO A 259 -19.92 7.85 18.16
C PRO A 259 -19.81 7.30 19.58
N GLN A 260 -20.30 8.07 20.56
CA GLN A 260 -20.28 7.66 21.95
C GLN A 260 -20.90 6.27 22.15
N LEU A 261 -20.21 5.40 22.90
CA LEU A 261 -20.72 4.07 23.21
C LEU A 261 -22.01 4.15 24.05
N GLY A 262 -23.01 3.33 23.72
CA GLY A 262 -24.26 3.24 24.46
C GLY A 262 -25.40 4.11 23.95
N GLN A 263 -25.22 5.00 22.99
CA GLN A 263 -26.32 5.60 22.25
C GLN A 263 -26.83 4.60 21.21
N LYS A 264 -27.77 3.73 21.62
CA LYS A 264 -28.66 3.05 20.65
C LYS A 264 -29.42 4.18 19.95
N GLY A 265 -29.28 4.31 18.65
CA GLY A 265 -29.91 5.36 17.86
C GLY A 265 -31.38 5.53 18.27
N MET A 266 -31.76 6.79 18.54
CA MET A 266 -33.16 7.18 18.59
C MET A 266 -33.76 7.07 17.19
#